data_c6eeb5e06a0c325e31c672a9283f96d3
#
_entry.id   c6eeb5e06a0c325e31c672a9283f96d3
#
_cell.length_a   1.000
_cell.length_b   1.000
_cell.length_c   1.000
_cell.angle_alpha   90.00
_cell.angle_beta   90.00
_cell.angle_gamma   90.00
#
_symmetry.space_group_name_H-M   'P 1'
#
loop_
_entity.id
_entity.type
_entity.pdbx_description
1 polymer ?
#
loop_
_entity_poly.entity_id
_entity_poly.type
_entity_poly.pdbx_seq_one_letter_code
_entity_poly.pdbx_strand_id
1 'polypeptide(L)'
;VIFTTHSPNLLPNFKSQQIRQVVIKKDGSSGIREKTDISAILDDLGYTAGDLMNVNFVFIVEGKQDKFRLPILLKKYYAETTDSQGNLLRIAIITTNSCTNIKTYANLKYMNQIYLRDQFLMIRDSDGKDPIALGRQLCHYYEERNLEDLDKLPRVRPENVLILKYYSFENYFLNPSVMAKLGIIESEESFYQILLYKWKEYLHRITSGKHLVEILGK
;
A
#
# COMPACT_ATOMS: atom_id res chain seq x y z
N VAL A 1 19.16 5.05 32.22
CA VAL A 1 17.80 4.86 32.77
C VAL A 1 17.30 3.52 32.28
N ILE A 2 16.73 2.70 33.16
CA ILE A 2 16.12 1.40 32.83
C ILE A 2 14.60 1.54 33.07
N PHE A 3 13.80 1.14 32.10
CA PHE A 3 12.35 1.07 32.22
C PHE A 3 11.91 -0.40 32.16
N THR A 4 10.92 -0.76 32.94
CA THR A 4 10.21 -2.03 32.82
C THR A 4 8.77 -1.74 32.41
N THR A 5 8.24 -2.49 31.48
CA THR A 5 6.88 -2.29 30.96
C THR A 5 6.36 -3.56 30.34
N HIS A 6 5.04 -3.77 30.37
CA HIS A 6 4.32 -4.71 29.51
C HIS A 6 3.50 -3.97 28.45
N SER A 7 3.67 -2.65 28.33
CA SER A 7 2.96 -1.91 27.29
C SER A 7 3.68 -2.02 25.95
N PRO A 8 3.05 -2.62 24.95
CA PRO A 8 3.62 -2.76 23.62
C PRO A 8 3.82 -1.41 22.91
N ASN A 9 3.03 -0.39 23.31
CA ASN A 9 3.08 0.94 22.68
C ASN A 9 4.41 1.67 22.90
N LEU A 10 5.24 1.22 23.82
CA LEU A 10 6.56 1.78 24.04
C LEU A 10 7.64 1.15 23.16
N LEU A 11 7.43 -0.07 22.64
CA LEU A 11 8.42 -0.81 21.85
C LEU A 11 8.90 -0.06 20.59
N PRO A 12 8.04 0.63 19.82
CA PRO A 12 8.47 1.35 18.62
C PRO A 12 9.44 2.51 18.90
N ASN A 13 9.48 3.01 20.12
CA ASN A 13 10.36 4.13 20.51
C ASN A 13 11.79 3.69 20.85
N PHE A 14 12.07 2.40 20.85
CA PHE A 14 13.37 1.85 21.21
C PHE A 14 13.96 1.02 20.07
N LYS A 15 15.29 1.06 19.93
CA LYS A 15 16.00 0.16 19.04
C LYS A 15 16.03 -1.25 19.63
N SER A 16 15.96 -2.28 18.81
CA SER A 16 15.98 -3.69 19.26
C SER A 16 17.16 -4.02 20.22
N GLN A 17 18.30 -3.36 20.02
CA GLN A 17 19.47 -3.49 20.89
C GLN A 17 19.27 -2.93 22.31
N GLN A 18 18.29 -2.07 22.52
CA GLN A 18 17.97 -1.44 23.79
C GLN A 18 16.90 -2.22 24.57
N ILE A 19 16.28 -3.20 23.92
CA ILE A 19 15.19 -3.99 24.53
C ILE A 19 15.78 -5.27 25.11
N ARG A 20 15.29 -5.65 26.28
CA ARG A 20 15.58 -6.92 26.96
C ARG A 20 14.26 -7.55 27.37
N GLN A 21 14.04 -8.78 26.94
CA GLN A 21 12.84 -9.52 27.31
C GLN A 21 13.14 -10.36 28.55
N VAL A 22 12.35 -10.20 29.60
CA VAL A 22 12.39 -11.08 30.77
C VAL A 22 11.39 -12.22 30.54
N VAL A 23 11.87 -13.44 30.59
CA VAL A 23 11.06 -14.65 30.38
C VAL A 23 11.14 -15.58 31.57
N ILE A 24 10.07 -16.32 31.84
CA ILE A 24 10.08 -17.38 32.82
C ILE A 24 10.56 -18.66 32.15
N LYS A 25 11.61 -19.27 32.71
CA LYS A 25 12.14 -20.56 32.24
C LYS A 25 11.30 -21.72 32.73
N LYS A 26 11.52 -22.91 32.16
CA LYS A 26 10.79 -24.14 32.54
C LYS A 26 11.00 -24.54 34.01
N ASP A 27 12.10 -24.14 34.62
CA ASP A 27 12.41 -24.38 36.03
C ASP A 27 11.81 -23.33 37.00
N GLY A 28 10.99 -22.39 36.44
CA GLY A 28 10.38 -21.31 37.22
C GLY A 28 11.29 -20.11 37.47
N SER A 29 12.57 -20.17 37.09
CA SER A 29 13.49 -19.03 37.23
C SER A 29 13.26 -17.99 36.12
N SER A 30 13.58 -16.71 36.41
CA SER A 30 13.58 -15.66 35.43
C SER A 30 14.86 -15.67 34.59
N GLY A 31 14.75 -15.42 33.29
CA GLY A 31 15.87 -15.28 32.38
C GLY A 31 15.73 -14.04 31.52
N ILE A 32 16.87 -13.55 30.99
CA ILE A 32 16.91 -12.41 30.09
C ILE A 32 17.32 -12.92 28.71
N ARG A 33 16.53 -12.56 27.69
CA ARG A 33 16.86 -12.76 26.27
C ARG A 33 17.47 -11.48 25.71
N GLU A 34 18.69 -11.57 25.15
CA GLU A 34 19.41 -10.41 24.59
C GLU A 34 19.04 -10.16 23.13
N LYS A 35 18.75 -11.20 22.35
CA LYS A 35 18.25 -11.09 20.97
C LYS A 35 16.75 -11.29 21.01
N THR A 36 16.03 -10.20 20.91
CA THR A 36 14.56 -10.20 20.93
C THR A 36 14.05 -9.86 19.55
N ASP A 37 13.34 -10.81 18.96
CA ASP A 37 12.44 -10.53 17.84
C ASP A 37 11.23 -9.79 18.43
N ILE A 38 10.93 -8.60 17.90
CA ILE A 38 9.79 -7.80 18.36
C ILE A 38 8.49 -8.59 18.20
N SER A 39 8.36 -9.39 17.14
CA SER A 39 7.20 -10.25 16.93
C SER A 39 7.03 -11.27 18.06
N ALA A 40 8.11 -11.92 18.50
CA ALA A 40 8.07 -12.87 19.60
C ALA A 40 7.72 -12.22 20.95
N ILE A 41 8.16 -10.97 21.17
CA ILE A 41 7.77 -10.21 22.39
C ILE A 41 6.27 -9.94 22.39
N LEU A 42 5.72 -9.58 21.22
CA LEU A 42 4.31 -9.27 21.06
C LEU A 42 3.44 -10.49 21.30
N ASP A 43 3.83 -11.61 20.68
CA ASP A 43 3.14 -12.90 20.87
C ASP A 43 3.13 -13.32 22.34
N ASP A 44 4.27 -13.21 23.04
CA ASP A 44 4.37 -13.51 24.47
C ASP A 44 3.50 -12.57 25.35
N LEU A 45 3.26 -11.35 24.91
CA LEU A 45 2.39 -10.38 25.59
C LEU A 45 0.92 -10.48 25.16
N GLY A 46 0.59 -11.36 24.20
CA GLY A 46 -0.75 -11.52 23.66
C GLY A 46 -1.19 -10.38 22.74
N TYR A 47 -0.24 -9.61 22.18
CA TYR A 47 -0.50 -8.53 21.25
C TYR A 47 -0.06 -8.91 19.83
N THR A 48 -0.80 -8.40 18.86
CA THR A 48 -0.42 -8.48 17.45
C THR A 48 0.39 -7.24 17.05
N ALA A 49 1.20 -7.35 16.00
CA ALA A 49 1.87 -6.18 15.44
C ALA A 49 0.86 -5.12 14.94
N GLY A 50 -0.35 -5.54 14.54
CA GLY A 50 -1.46 -4.66 14.20
C GLY A 50 -1.94 -3.80 15.38
N ASP A 51 -2.00 -4.38 16.59
CA ASP A 51 -2.37 -3.65 17.80
C ASP A 51 -1.36 -2.56 18.15
N LEU A 52 -0.08 -2.81 17.88
CA LEU A 52 0.99 -1.83 18.07
C LEU A 52 0.95 -0.68 17.07
N MET A 53 0.69 -1.01 15.84
CA MET A 53 0.67 -0.02 14.77
C MET A 53 -0.64 0.76 14.74
N ASN A 54 -1.61 0.35 15.54
CA ASN A 54 -2.97 0.90 15.53
C ASN A 54 -3.58 0.93 14.12
N VAL A 55 -3.20 -0.05 13.27
CA VAL A 55 -3.57 -0.14 11.86
C VAL A 55 -4.74 -1.11 11.70
N ASN A 56 -5.82 -0.62 11.13
CA ASN A 56 -7.01 -1.43 10.86
C ASN A 56 -7.15 -1.76 9.36
N PHE A 57 -6.45 -1.05 8.51
CA PHE A 57 -6.52 -1.24 7.06
C PHE A 57 -5.19 -0.91 6.37
N VAL A 58 -4.86 -1.66 5.32
CA VAL A 58 -3.61 -1.46 4.58
C VAL A 58 -3.91 -1.22 3.09
N PHE A 59 -3.41 -0.13 2.55
CA PHE A 59 -3.29 0.04 1.11
C PHE A 59 -1.93 -0.44 0.64
N ILE A 60 -1.91 -1.30 -0.37
CA ILE A 60 -0.70 -1.72 -1.07
C ILE A 60 -0.72 -1.05 -2.43
N VAL A 61 0.21 -0.12 -2.66
CA VAL A 61 0.31 0.67 -3.88
C VAL A 61 1.61 0.38 -4.62
N GLU A 62 1.62 0.61 -5.92
CA GLU A 62 2.74 0.25 -6.77
C GLU A 62 3.94 1.19 -6.59
N GLY A 63 3.69 2.50 -6.62
CA GLY A 63 4.71 3.53 -6.64
C GLY A 63 4.90 4.30 -5.33
N LYS A 64 6.09 4.89 -5.17
CA LYS A 64 6.35 5.82 -4.06
C LYS A 64 5.46 7.06 -4.13
N GLN A 65 5.14 7.52 -5.33
CA GLN A 65 4.30 8.70 -5.54
C GLN A 65 2.88 8.46 -5.06
N ASP A 66 2.34 7.26 -5.27
CA ASP A 66 1.00 6.88 -4.83
C ASP A 66 0.88 6.91 -3.31
N LYS A 67 1.96 6.52 -2.62
CA LYS A 67 2.05 6.62 -1.15
C LYS A 67 1.86 8.04 -0.63
N PHE A 68 2.30 9.05 -1.37
CA PHE A 68 2.14 10.46 -0.98
C PHE A 68 0.81 11.05 -1.45
N ARG A 69 0.28 10.61 -2.59
CA ARG A 69 -0.95 11.15 -3.19
C ARG A 69 -2.21 10.57 -2.57
N LEU A 70 -2.20 9.28 -2.28
CA LEU A 70 -3.37 8.58 -1.73
C LEU A 70 -3.85 9.17 -0.40
N PRO A 71 -3.00 9.53 0.59
CA PRO A 71 -3.44 10.20 1.81
C PRO A 71 -4.18 11.51 1.56
N ILE A 72 -3.72 12.30 0.58
CA ILE A 72 -4.36 13.58 0.23
C ILE A 72 -5.78 13.37 -0.29
N LEU A 73 -5.98 12.34 -1.12
CA LEU A 73 -7.31 11.98 -1.62
C LEU A 73 -8.21 11.42 -0.53
N LEU A 74 -7.68 10.53 0.31
CA LEU A 74 -8.42 9.96 1.43
C LEU A 74 -8.86 11.04 2.42
N LYS A 75 -7.96 11.98 2.77
CA LYS A 75 -8.28 13.09 3.65
C LYS A 75 -9.42 13.96 3.13
N LYS A 76 -9.51 14.16 1.83
CA LYS A 76 -10.57 14.97 1.22
C LYS A 76 -11.95 14.33 1.34
N TYR A 77 -12.04 13.00 1.23
CA TYR A 77 -13.30 12.27 1.18
C TYR A 77 -13.66 11.54 2.48
N TYR A 78 -12.68 11.32 3.34
CA TYR A 78 -12.80 10.56 4.59
C TYR A 78 -12.18 11.34 5.75
N ALA A 79 -12.83 12.42 6.18
CA ALA A 79 -12.36 13.27 7.27
C ALA A 79 -12.13 12.50 8.59
N GLU A 80 -12.90 11.43 8.80
CA GLU A 80 -12.80 10.56 10.00
C GLU A 80 -11.53 9.71 10.02
N THR A 81 -10.81 9.62 8.90
CA THR A 81 -9.59 8.81 8.79
C THR A 81 -8.32 9.57 9.16
N THR A 82 -8.44 10.83 9.57
CA THR A 82 -7.28 11.66 9.92
C THR A 82 -7.36 12.20 11.34
N ASP A 83 -6.20 12.31 12.01
CA ASP A 83 -6.09 13.02 13.28
C ASP A 83 -6.14 14.56 13.09
N SER A 84 -6.07 15.31 14.19
CA SER A 84 -6.06 16.77 14.17
C SER A 84 -4.85 17.38 13.43
N GLN A 85 -3.78 16.61 13.27
CA GLN A 85 -2.57 16.99 12.52
C GLN A 85 -2.63 16.57 11.05
N GLY A 86 -3.69 15.81 10.66
CA GLY A 86 -3.90 15.35 9.30
C GLY A 86 -3.19 14.04 8.95
N ASN A 87 -2.69 13.30 9.94
CA ASN A 87 -2.17 11.96 9.74
C ASN A 87 -3.33 10.96 9.59
N LEU A 88 -3.15 9.96 8.73
CA LEU A 88 -4.14 8.89 8.57
C LEU A 88 -4.22 8.05 9.85
N LEU A 89 -5.42 7.99 10.42
CA LEU A 89 -5.70 7.14 11.57
C LEU A 89 -5.90 5.69 11.10
N ARG A 90 -5.18 4.76 11.72
CA ARG A 90 -5.39 3.32 11.56
C ARG A 90 -5.28 2.79 10.12
N ILE A 91 -4.70 3.56 9.21
CA ILE A 91 -4.46 3.18 7.82
C ILE A 91 -2.97 3.21 7.54
N ALA A 92 -2.42 2.10 7.04
CA ALA A 92 -1.06 2.05 6.53
C ALA A 92 -1.05 2.03 5.00
N ILE A 93 -0.04 2.65 4.40
CA ILE A 93 0.19 2.61 2.96
C ILE A 93 1.58 2.02 2.70
N ILE A 94 1.61 0.88 2.04
CA ILE A 94 2.83 0.13 1.73
C ILE A 94 3.07 0.21 0.22
N THR A 95 4.32 0.47 -0.17
CA THR A 95 4.72 0.49 -1.58
C THR A 95 5.45 -0.80 -1.96
N THR A 96 5.13 -1.35 -3.11
CA THR A 96 5.86 -2.50 -3.66
C THR A 96 7.15 -2.09 -4.37
N ASN A 97 7.31 -0.79 -4.69
CA ASN A 97 8.45 -0.19 -5.42
C ASN A 97 8.76 -0.83 -6.79
N SER A 98 7.89 -1.64 -7.29
CA SER A 98 7.84 -2.18 -8.67
C SER A 98 6.73 -3.22 -8.77
N CYS A 99 6.24 -3.47 -9.97
CA CYS A 99 5.23 -4.49 -10.29
C CYS A 99 5.66 -5.94 -10.05
N THR A 100 6.76 -6.19 -9.35
CA THR A 100 7.19 -7.56 -9.10
C THR A 100 6.34 -8.20 -8.02
N ASN A 101 5.64 -9.27 -8.37
CA ASN A 101 4.80 -10.07 -7.50
C ASN A 101 5.51 -10.52 -6.20
N ILE A 102 6.85 -10.66 -6.23
CA ILE A 102 7.67 -11.09 -5.08
C ILE A 102 7.60 -10.10 -3.91
N LYS A 103 7.66 -8.79 -4.17
CA LYS A 103 7.60 -7.78 -3.10
C LYS A 103 6.19 -7.67 -2.52
N THR A 104 5.18 -7.79 -3.36
CA THR A 104 3.79 -7.84 -2.91
C THR A 104 3.55 -9.08 -2.05
N TYR A 105 4.11 -10.21 -2.44
CA TYR A 105 4.06 -11.45 -1.67
C TYR A 105 4.68 -11.30 -0.26
N ALA A 106 5.86 -10.67 -0.17
CA ALA A 106 6.50 -10.40 1.12
C ALA A 106 5.65 -9.47 2.01
N ASN A 107 4.99 -8.46 1.42
CA ASN A 107 4.08 -7.58 2.13
C ASN A 107 2.83 -8.33 2.63
N LEU A 108 2.27 -9.24 1.82
CA LEU A 108 1.14 -10.08 2.21
C LEU A 108 1.54 -11.04 3.36
N LYS A 109 2.73 -11.61 3.30
CA LYS A 109 3.27 -12.45 4.38
C LYS A 109 3.40 -11.66 5.68
N TYR A 110 3.94 -10.43 5.60
CA TYR A 110 4.01 -9.52 6.74
C TYR A 110 2.61 -9.18 7.30
N MET A 111 1.63 -8.88 6.43
CA MET A 111 0.26 -8.59 6.85
C MET A 111 -0.42 -9.79 7.53
N ASN A 112 -0.13 -11.01 7.09
CA ASN A 112 -0.64 -12.21 7.77
C ASN A 112 -0.08 -12.32 9.19
N GLN A 113 1.18 -11.98 9.39
CA GLN A 113 1.81 -11.92 10.72
C GLN A 113 1.14 -10.88 11.64
N ILE A 114 0.65 -9.77 11.08
CA ILE A 114 -0.07 -8.72 11.84
C ILE A 114 -1.59 -8.96 11.91
N TYR A 115 -2.07 -10.11 11.50
CA TYR A 115 -3.49 -10.53 11.55
C TYR A 115 -4.47 -9.68 10.73
N LEU A 116 -4.00 -8.88 9.79
CA LEU A 116 -4.84 -8.09 8.88
C LEU A 116 -5.26 -8.93 7.65
N ARG A 117 -5.91 -10.06 7.88
CA ARG A 117 -6.17 -11.10 6.87
C ARG A 117 -7.00 -10.62 5.66
N ASP A 118 -8.03 -9.81 5.91
CA ASP A 118 -8.98 -9.37 4.87
C ASP A 118 -9.05 -7.84 4.75
N GLN A 119 -8.27 -7.10 5.55
CA GLN A 119 -8.37 -5.65 5.68
C GLN A 119 -7.27 -4.95 4.89
N PHE A 120 -7.23 -5.23 3.60
CA PHE A 120 -6.30 -4.58 2.70
C PHE A 120 -6.89 -4.39 1.31
N LEU A 121 -6.35 -3.41 0.58
CA LEU A 121 -6.62 -3.18 -0.82
C LEU A 121 -5.31 -2.97 -1.58
N MET A 122 -5.07 -3.79 -2.60
CA MET A 122 -4.01 -3.58 -3.57
C MET A 122 -4.53 -2.67 -4.67
N ILE A 123 -3.84 -1.56 -4.91
CA ILE A 123 -4.13 -0.64 -6.01
C ILE A 123 -2.98 -0.74 -7.02
N ARG A 124 -3.32 -1.03 -8.26
CA ARG A 124 -2.36 -1.25 -9.32
C ARG A 124 -2.78 -0.56 -10.62
N ASP A 125 -1.79 -0.06 -11.34
CA ASP A 125 -1.95 0.44 -12.69
C ASP A 125 -2.34 -0.71 -13.65
N SER A 126 -3.15 -0.41 -14.67
CA SER A 126 -3.51 -1.41 -15.70
C SER A 126 -2.40 -1.64 -16.71
N ASP A 127 -1.50 -0.68 -16.90
CA ASP A 127 -0.48 -0.68 -17.96
C ASP A 127 -1.07 -0.97 -19.35
N GLY A 128 -2.31 -0.52 -19.57
CA GLY A 128 -3.05 -0.75 -20.81
C GLY A 128 -3.62 -2.17 -21.00
N LYS A 129 -3.59 -2.98 -19.94
CA LYS A 129 -4.24 -4.31 -19.94
C LYS A 129 -5.68 -4.20 -19.52
N ASP A 130 -6.49 -5.21 -19.85
CA ASP A 130 -7.85 -5.28 -19.33
C ASP A 130 -7.86 -5.42 -17.79
N PRO A 131 -8.45 -4.48 -17.06
CA PRO A 131 -8.44 -4.48 -15.60
C PRO A 131 -9.07 -5.72 -14.98
N ILE A 132 -10.13 -6.26 -15.60
CA ILE A 132 -10.84 -7.44 -15.10
C ILE A 132 -9.96 -8.68 -15.26
N ALA A 133 -9.37 -8.85 -16.44
CA ALA A 133 -8.48 -9.99 -16.72
C ALA A 133 -7.24 -9.94 -15.81
N LEU A 134 -6.64 -8.75 -15.64
CA LEU A 134 -5.48 -8.56 -14.78
C LEU A 134 -5.80 -8.86 -13.30
N GLY A 135 -6.96 -8.41 -12.83
CA GLY A 135 -7.43 -8.70 -11.46
C GLY A 135 -7.60 -10.19 -11.21
N ARG A 136 -8.24 -10.91 -12.14
CA ARG A 136 -8.38 -12.38 -12.07
C ARG A 136 -7.03 -13.09 -12.09
N GLN A 137 -6.12 -12.68 -12.95
CA GLN A 137 -4.77 -13.24 -13.02
C GLN A 137 -4.01 -13.07 -11.72
N LEU A 138 -4.12 -11.91 -11.06
CA LEU A 138 -3.49 -11.66 -9.76
C LEU A 138 -4.09 -12.53 -8.65
N CYS A 139 -5.41 -12.62 -8.57
CA CYS A 139 -6.06 -13.49 -7.58
C CYS A 139 -5.63 -14.94 -7.75
N HIS A 140 -5.62 -15.45 -8.98
CA HIS A 140 -5.19 -16.82 -9.28
C HIS A 140 -3.72 -17.06 -8.91
N TYR A 141 -2.83 -16.12 -9.23
CA TYR A 141 -1.42 -16.20 -8.85
C TYR A 141 -1.23 -16.36 -7.33
N TYR A 142 -1.95 -15.56 -6.52
CA TYR A 142 -1.83 -15.65 -5.07
C TYR A 142 -2.52 -16.90 -4.49
N GLU A 143 -3.56 -17.40 -5.15
CA GLU A 143 -4.21 -18.64 -4.78
C GLU A 143 -3.27 -19.84 -4.99
N GLU A 144 -2.58 -19.92 -6.14
CA GLU A 144 -1.56 -20.93 -6.40
C GLU A 144 -0.43 -20.89 -5.38
N ARG A 145 0.07 -19.68 -5.05
CA ARG A 145 1.12 -19.52 -4.03
C ARG A 145 0.69 -19.97 -2.66
N ASN A 146 -0.57 -19.76 -2.28
CA ASN A 146 -1.12 -20.23 -1.02
C ASN A 146 -1.21 -21.77 -0.93
N LEU A 147 -1.30 -22.45 -2.06
CA LEU A 147 -1.26 -23.91 -2.11
C LEU A 147 0.16 -24.47 -1.96
N GLU A 148 1.16 -23.71 -2.42
CA GLU A 148 2.58 -24.10 -2.36
C GLU A 148 3.24 -23.77 -1.00
N ASP A 149 2.77 -22.75 -0.29
CA ASP A 149 3.38 -22.25 0.95
C ASP A 149 2.65 -22.81 2.18
N LEU A 150 3.43 -23.35 3.12
CA LEU A 150 2.94 -23.81 4.43
C LEU A 150 2.49 -22.64 5.33
N ASP A 151 3.03 -21.45 5.10
CA ASP A 151 2.61 -20.21 5.76
C ASP A 151 1.36 -19.68 5.07
N LYS A 152 0.21 -19.84 5.70
CA LYS A 152 -1.08 -19.35 5.19
C LYS A 152 -1.05 -17.84 4.98
N LEU A 153 -0.86 -17.40 3.75
CA LEU A 153 -0.99 -16.00 3.38
C LEU A 153 -2.45 -15.52 3.49
N PRO A 154 -2.68 -14.21 3.63
CA PRO A 154 -4.01 -13.65 3.48
C PRO A 154 -4.59 -14.08 2.13
N ARG A 155 -5.83 -14.53 2.12
CA ARG A 155 -6.52 -14.87 0.87
C ARG A 155 -6.76 -13.58 0.07
N VAL A 156 -6.19 -13.50 -1.11
CA VAL A 156 -6.43 -12.39 -2.05
C VAL A 156 -7.70 -12.68 -2.83
N ARG A 157 -8.72 -11.87 -2.62
CA ARG A 157 -10.02 -11.94 -3.30
C ARG A 157 -10.16 -10.79 -4.28
N PRO A 158 -11.12 -10.83 -5.25
CA PRO A 158 -11.35 -9.72 -6.16
C PRO A 158 -11.57 -8.38 -5.47
N GLU A 159 -12.24 -8.36 -4.32
CA GLU A 159 -12.48 -7.16 -3.51
C GLU A 159 -11.22 -6.58 -2.87
N ASN A 160 -10.15 -7.34 -2.77
CA ASN A 160 -8.84 -6.90 -2.30
C ASN A 160 -7.95 -6.32 -3.41
N VAL A 161 -8.42 -6.29 -4.65
CA VAL A 161 -7.64 -5.88 -5.82
C VAL A 161 -8.39 -4.83 -6.62
N LEU A 162 -7.84 -3.62 -6.67
CA LEU A 162 -8.30 -2.53 -7.52
C LEU A 162 -7.29 -2.31 -8.64
N ILE A 163 -7.64 -2.74 -9.84
CA ILE A 163 -6.88 -2.38 -11.04
C ILE A 163 -7.47 -1.09 -11.59
N LEU A 164 -6.64 -0.09 -11.80
CA LEU A 164 -7.07 1.18 -12.33
C LEU A 164 -7.55 1.02 -13.78
N LYS A 165 -8.64 1.72 -14.13
CA LYS A 165 -9.21 1.68 -15.49
C LYS A 165 -8.24 2.22 -16.53
N TYR A 166 -7.52 3.29 -16.19
CA TYR A 166 -6.59 3.94 -17.08
C TYR A 166 -5.18 3.34 -16.96
N TYR A 167 -4.32 3.66 -17.91
CA TYR A 167 -2.97 3.14 -17.99
C TYR A 167 -2.20 3.30 -16.67
N SER A 168 -2.27 4.48 -16.06
CA SER A 168 -1.66 4.79 -14.77
C SER A 168 -2.54 5.72 -13.93
N PHE A 169 -2.20 5.84 -12.66
CA PHE A 169 -2.89 6.71 -11.70
C PHE A 169 -2.90 8.19 -12.16
N GLU A 170 -1.82 8.66 -12.78
CA GLU A 170 -1.71 10.04 -13.28
C GLU A 170 -2.75 10.37 -14.35
N ASN A 171 -3.19 9.38 -15.13
CA ASN A 171 -4.17 9.61 -16.20
C ASN A 171 -5.54 10.11 -15.67
N TYR A 172 -5.87 9.84 -14.39
CA TYR A 172 -7.09 10.36 -13.78
C TYR A 172 -7.09 11.87 -13.58
N PHE A 173 -5.92 12.50 -13.54
CA PHE A 173 -5.76 13.95 -13.37
C PHE A 173 -5.72 14.73 -14.68
N LEU A 174 -5.62 14.05 -15.81
CA LEU A 174 -5.58 14.66 -17.14
C LEU A 174 -7.00 14.90 -17.68
N ASN A 175 -7.73 15.79 -17.00
CA ASN A 175 -9.05 16.26 -17.44
C ASN A 175 -8.96 17.70 -17.93
N PRO A 176 -9.08 17.97 -19.25
CA PRO A 176 -8.87 19.32 -19.80
C PRO A 176 -9.78 20.38 -19.19
N SER A 177 -11.06 20.06 -18.99
CA SER A 177 -12.04 20.98 -18.40
C SER A 177 -11.69 21.36 -16.96
N VAL A 178 -11.31 20.38 -16.16
CA VAL A 178 -10.90 20.60 -14.77
C VAL A 178 -9.58 21.38 -14.71
N MET A 179 -8.63 21.04 -15.57
CA MET A 179 -7.33 21.73 -15.64
C MET A 179 -7.49 23.22 -16.03
N ALA A 180 -8.38 23.51 -16.97
CA ALA A 180 -8.69 24.90 -17.34
C ALA A 180 -9.38 25.66 -16.17
N LYS A 181 -10.36 25.05 -15.51
CA LYS A 181 -11.03 25.65 -14.33
C LYS A 181 -10.08 25.93 -13.18
N LEU A 182 -9.03 25.13 -13.02
CA LEU A 182 -8.01 25.30 -11.99
C LEU A 182 -6.88 26.25 -12.41
N GLY A 183 -6.91 26.79 -13.65
CA GLY A 183 -5.87 27.67 -14.17
C GLY A 183 -4.53 26.97 -14.44
N ILE A 184 -4.52 25.63 -14.57
CA ILE A 184 -3.32 24.85 -14.92
C ILE A 184 -3.00 25.02 -16.41
N ILE A 185 -4.04 25.20 -17.22
CA ILE A 185 -3.98 25.50 -18.66
C ILE A 185 -4.91 26.68 -18.95
N GLU A 186 -4.69 27.39 -20.05
CA GLU A 186 -5.49 28.55 -20.44
C GLU A 186 -6.92 28.17 -20.85
N SER A 187 -7.05 27.08 -21.61
CA SER A 187 -8.33 26.57 -22.09
C SER A 187 -8.26 25.07 -22.43
N GLU A 188 -9.41 24.45 -22.66
CA GLU A 188 -9.44 23.06 -23.14
C GLU A 188 -8.75 22.91 -24.50
N GLU A 189 -8.90 23.91 -25.37
CA GLU A 189 -8.26 23.93 -26.68
C GLU A 189 -6.73 23.93 -26.57
N SER A 190 -6.20 24.74 -25.62
CA SER A 190 -4.76 24.79 -25.38
C SER A 190 -4.21 23.44 -24.92
N PHE A 191 -5.00 22.66 -24.12
CA PHE A 191 -4.62 21.31 -23.78
C PHE A 191 -4.43 20.43 -25.00
N TYR A 192 -5.41 20.43 -25.92
CA TYR A 192 -5.32 19.60 -27.13
C TYR A 192 -4.22 20.06 -28.08
N GLN A 193 -3.92 21.35 -28.16
CA GLN A 193 -2.77 21.84 -28.92
C GLN A 193 -1.45 21.32 -28.35
N ILE A 194 -1.28 21.40 -27.02
CA ILE A 194 -0.11 20.86 -26.33
C ILE A 194 -0.01 19.34 -26.52
N LEU A 195 -1.13 18.63 -26.40
CA LEU A 195 -1.18 17.19 -26.60
C LEU A 195 -0.76 16.82 -28.03
N LEU A 196 -1.29 17.52 -29.03
CA LEU A 196 -0.95 17.30 -30.45
C LEU A 196 0.53 17.58 -30.73
N TYR A 197 1.06 18.65 -30.14
CA TYR A 197 2.48 18.97 -30.25
C TYR A 197 3.33 17.84 -29.65
N LYS A 198 3.03 17.41 -28.42
CA LYS A 198 3.73 16.32 -27.76
C LYS A 198 3.52 14.97 -28.44
N TRP A 199 2.37 14.75 -29.04
CA TRP A 199 2.10 13.56 -29.86
C TRP A 199 3.07 13.50 -31.05
N LYS A 200 3.21 14.59 -31.82
CA LYS A 200 4.15 14.67 -32.94
C LYS A 200 5.60 14.51 -32.49
N GLU A 201 5.93 15.03 -31.32
CA GLU A 201 7.29 14.98 -30.79
C GLU A 201 7.69 13.54 -30.35
N TYR A 202 6.91 12.91 -29.48
CA TYR A 202 7.31 11.61 -28.92
C TYR A 202 6.18 10.69 -28.45
N LEU A 203 4.98 11.20 -28.07
CA LEU A 203 3.95 10.36 -27.43
C LEU A 203 3.49 9.20 -28.32
N HIS A 204 3.47 9.38 -29.64
CA HIS A 204 3.08 8.33 -30.59
C HIS A 204 4.01 7.11 -30.57
N ARG A 205 5.21 7.25 -30.01
CA ARG A 205 6.22 6.18 -29.91
C ARG A 205 6.10 5.35 -28.64
N ILE A 206 5.38 5.84 -27.63
CA ILE A 206 5.26 5.19 -26.35
C ILE A 206 3.85 4.67 -26.09
N THR A 207 3.73 3.50 -25.47
CA THR A 207 2.46 2.83 -25.24
C THR A 207 1.51 3.68 -24.38
N SER A 208 2.01 4.28 -23.31
CA SER A 208 1.21 5.15 -22.45
C SER A 208 0.64 6.38 -23.19
N GLY A 209 1.38 6.92 -24.18
CA GLY A 209 0.90 8.02 -25.03
C GLY A 209 -0.26 7.59 -25.92
N LYS A 210 -0.21 6.40 -26.49
CA LYS A 210 -1.30 5.83 -27.31
C LYS A 210 -2.57 5.65 -26.48
N HIS A 211 -2.47 5.07 -25.28
CA HIS A 211 -3.60 4.92 -24.38
C HIS A 211 -4.18 6.26 -23.92
N LEU A 212 -3.34 7.27 -23.68
CA LEU A 212 -3.84 8.61 -23.34
C LEU A 212 -4.75 9.18 -24.42
N VAL A 213 -4.36 9.04 -25.70
CA VAL A 213 -5.16 9.53 -26.84
C VAL A 213 -6.48 8.77 -26.96
N GLU A 214 -6.47 7.45 -26.78
CA GLU A 214 -7.68 6.63 -26.74
C GLU A 214 -8.64 7.05 -25.64
N ILE A 215 -8.14 7.31 -24.42
CA ILE A 215 -8.93 7.78 -23.27
C ILE A 215 -9.59 9.14 -23.57
N LEU A 216 -8.88 10.03 -24.23
CA LEU A 216 -9.39 11.36 -24.60
C LEU A 216 -10.33 11.33 -25.81
N GLY A 217 -10.55 10.17 -26.43
CA GLY A 217 -11.44 9.99 -27.57
C GLY A 217 -10.94 10.67 -28.87
N LYS A 218 -9.63 10.75 -29.06
CA LYS A 218 -8.97 11.43 -30.19
C LYS A 218 -8.22 10.46 -31.08
#